data_506fd8c834986a3c219d4461d3541218
#
_entry.id   506fd8c834986a3c219d4461d3541218
#
_cell.length_a   1.000
_cell.length_b   1.000
_cell.length_c   1.000
_cell.angle_alpha   90.00
_cell.angle_beta   90.00
_cell.angle_gamma   90.00
#
_symmetry.space_group_name_H-M   'P 1'
#
loop_
_entity.id
_entity.type
_entity.pdbx_description
1 polymer ?
#
loop_
_entity_poly.entity_id
_entity_poly.type
_entity_poly.pdbx_seq_one_letter_code
_entity_poly.pdbx_strand_id
1 'polypeptide(L)'
;VKVTPAATIKEFIHSELAEVAEILPKNTDIPESENGRYTRGTAVALNARAYLYDNDFENCAIWCDKLINSTEYGTYALEQDYKKLFHDQSCCYGPESIMTIEFATLGGIDNIVRSWNNFNAFVPQSIGNKGVTTQSPTQELVDTYRKLDGSVADDTDYEKRDKRFEATIAYNNCTVDIPEAKTLSLAGSEGTGKGTYQVFTKASDESQTSDKQHRFDSYNGTQDRTATGYYTLKNYNADMVDSKGNTYKSLMEIRYADVLLMYAESMNEQSKMTSDIWDKTI
;
A
#
# COMPACT_ATOMS: atom_id res chain seq x y z
N VAL A 1 -38.30 10.28 -7.80
CA VAL A 1 -37.34 9.30 -8.40
C VAL A 1 -37.61 7.98 -7.73
N LYS A 2 -37.87 6.91 -8.51
CA LYS A 2 -38.07 5.57 -7.98
C LYS A 2 -36.70 4.99 -7.65
N VAL A 3 -36.50 4.54 -6.42
CA VAL A 3 -35.27 3.89 -5.97
C VAL A 3 -35.23 2.46 -6.52
N THR A 4 -34.14 2.07 -7.16
CA THR A 4 -33.92 0.69 -7.62
C THR A 4 -33.62 -0.19 -6.41
N PRO A 5 -34.25 -1.39 -6.27
CA PRO A 5 -33.94 -2.32 -5.18
C PRO A 5 -32.46 -2.74 -5.17
N ALA A 6 -31.89 -2.91 -3.99
CA ALA A 6 -30.49 -3.31 -3.83
C ALA A 6 -30.17 -4.64 -4.54
N ALA A 7 -31.07 -5.61 -4.47
CA ALA A 7 -30.89 -6.91 -5.15
C ALA A 7 -30.73 -6.75 -6.67
N THR A 8 -31.53 -5.88 -7.29
CA THR A 8 -31.42 -5.61 -8.73
C THR A 8 -30.08 -4.95 -9.09
N ILE A 9 -29.58 -4.06 -8.23
CA ILE A 9 -28.27 -3.40 -8.45
C ILE A 9 -27.14 -4.43 -8.30
N LYS A 10 -27.20 -5.31 -7.32
CA LYS A 10 -26.21 -6.38 -7.12
C LYS A 10 -26.17 -7.32 -8.32
N GLU A 11 -27.34 -7.81 -8.76
CA GLU A 11 -27.45 -8.67 -9.94
C GLU A 11 -26.86 -7.99 -11.19
N PHE A 12 -27.15 -6.70 -11.38
CA PHE A 12 -26.54 -5.91 -12.46
C PHE A 12 -25.02 -5.85 -12.36
N ILE A 13 -24.46 -5.56 -11.17
CA ILE A 13 -23.00 -5.49 -10.98
C ILE A 13 -22.37 -6.86 -11.32
N HIS A 14 -22.91 -7.95 -10.82
CA HIS A 14 -22.35 -9.28 -11.05
C HIS A 14 -22.43 -9.70 -12.51
N SER A 15 -23.55 -9.40 -13.21
CA SER A 15 -23.73 -9.73 -14.61
C SER A 15 -22.78 -8.93 -15.51
N GLU A 16 -22.67 -7.62 -15.30
CA GLU A 16 -21.77 -6.75 -16.07
C GLU A 16 -20.31 -7.13 -15.88
N LEU A 17 -19.87 -7.41 -14.64
CA LEU A 17 -18.49 -7.83 -14.38
C LEU A 17 -18.19 -9.21 -14.99
N ALA A 18 -19.17 -10.11 -15.02
CA ALA A 18 -19.02 -11.40 -15.68
C ALA A 18 -18.87 -11.26 -17.20
N GLU A 19 -19.68 -10.41 -17.84
CA GLU A 19 -19.58 -10.14 -19.28
C GLU A 19 -18.25 -9.48 -19.63
N VAL A 20 -17.84 -8.45 -18.87
CA VAL A 20 -16.61 -7.70 -19.10
C VAL A 20 -15.37 -8.59 -18.91
N ALA A 21 -15.40 -9.56 -17.99
CA ALA A 21 -14.31 -10.52 -17.79
C ALA A 21 -14.02 -11.37 -19.05
N GLU A 22 -15.01 -11.59 -19.92
CA GLU A 22 -14.81 -12.33 -21.18
C GLU A 22 -14.29 -11.46 -22.33
N ILE A 23 -14.47 -10.15 -22.24
CA ILE A 23 -14.15 -9.20 -23.32
C ILE A 23 -12.77 -8.55 -23.14
N LEU A 24 -12.39 -8.21 -21.92
CA LEU A 24 -11.13 -7.54 -21.62
C LEU A 24 -9.89 -8.41 -21.99
N PRO A 25 -8.73 -7.77 -22.25
CA PRO A 25 -7.48 -8.50 -22.44
C PRO A 25 -6.99 -9.12 -21.13
N LYS A 26 -6.12 -10.11 -21.21
CA LYS A 26 -5.36 -10.62 -20.05
C LYS A 26 -4.27 -9.63 -19.64
N ASN A 27 -3.80 -9.71 -18.40
CA ASN A 27 -2.66 -8.90 -17.96
C ASN A 27 -1.39 -9.18 -18.78
N THR A 28 -1.21 -10.41 -19.25
CA THR A 28 -0.09 -10.83 -20.10
C THR A 28 -0.14 -10.25 -21.53
N ASP A 29 -1.28 -9.76 -21.96
CA ASP A 29 -1.52 -9.24 -23.31
C ASP A 29 -1.43 -7.71 -23.36
N ILE A 30 -1.25 -7.04 -22.20
CA ILE A 30 -1.12 -5.59 -22.10
C ILE A 30 0.32 -5.20 -22.40
N PRO A 31 0.58 -4.38 -23.42
CA PRO A 31 1.92 -3.84 -23.66
C PRO A 31 2.31 -2.83 -22.56
N GLU A 32 3.60 -2.69 -22.31
CA GLU A 32 4.12 -1.80 -21.27
C GLU A 32 3.64 -0.34 -21.41
N SER A 33 3.46 0.14 -22.63
CA SER A 33 2.93 1.49 -22.91
C SER A 33 1.46 1.68 -22.51
N GLU A 34 0.76 0.61 -22.16
CA GLU A 34 -0.65 0.61 -21.74
C GLU A 34 -0.83 0.08 -20.31
N ASN A 35 0.24 0.04 -19.53
CA ASN A 35 0.18 -0.33 -18.12
C ASN A 35 -0.88 0.48 -17.37
N GLY A 36 -1.58 -0.16 -16.40
CA GLY A 36 -2.67 0.45 -15.65
C GLY A 36 -4.06 0.25 -16.26
N ARG A 37 -4.18 -0.36 -17.45
CA ARG A 37 -5.49 -0.71 -18.03
C ARG A 37 -6.14 -1.86 -17.27
N TYR A 38 -7.46 -1.83 -17.22
CA TYR A 38 -8.24 -2.93 -16.65
C TYR A 38 -8.13 -4.19 -17.54
N THR A 39 -8.06 -5.33 -16.87
CA THR A 39 -7.88 -6.65 -17.47
C THR A 39 -9.02 -7.59 -17.08
N ARG A 40 -9.06 -8.79 -17.69
CA ARG A 40 -9.97 -9.85 -17.27
C ARG A 40 -9.88 -10.11 -15.77
N GLY A 41 -8.65 -10.20 -15.24
CA GLY A 41 -8.42 -10.43 -13.82
C GLY A 41 -8.94 -9.30 -12.93
N THR A 42 -8.93 -8.06 -13.41
CA THR A 42 -9.54 -6.94 -12.69
C THR A 42 -11.04 -7.16 -12.50
N ALA A 43 -11.75 -7.52 -13.58
CA ALA A 43 -13.20 -7.78 -13.52
C ALA A 43 -13.51 -8.98 -12.62
N VAL A 44 -12.74 -10.06 -12.72
CA VAL A 44 -12.90 -11.27 -11.90
C VAL A 44 -12.67 -10.97 -10.42
N ALA A 45 -11.57 -10.30 -10.06
CA ALA A 45 -11.25 -9.98 -8.68
C ALA A 45 -12.24 -9.00 -8.04
N LEU A 46 -12.71 -8.01 -8.82
CA LEU A 46 -13.72 -7.07 -8.36
C LEU A 46 -15.06 -7.77 -8.11
N ASN A 47 -15.43 -8.74 -8.97
CA ASN A 47 -16.64 -9.52 -8.78
C ASN A 47 -16.55 -10.44 -7.56
N ALA A 48 -15.39 -11.09 -7.34
CA ALA A 48 -15.14 -11.85 -6.13
C ALA A 48 -15.30 -11.00 -4.86
N ARG A 49 -14.73 -9.78 -4.85
CA ARG A 49 -14.86 -8.84 -3.74
C ARG A 49 -16.31 -8.41 -3.49
N ALA A 50 -17.09 -8.21 -4.57
CA ALA A 50 -18.51 -7.89 -4.45
C ALA A 50 -19.31 -9.02 -3.80
N TYR A 51 -19.08 -10.27 -4.20
CA TYR A 51 -19.69 -11.44 -3.56
C TYR A 51 -19.27 -11.60 -2.10
N LEU A 52 -17.98 -11.36 -1.78
CA LEU A 52 -17.51 -11.40 -0.39
C LEU A 52 -18.29 -10.42 0.50
N TYR A 53 -18.47 -9.18 0.04
CA TYR A 53 -19.20 -8.15 0.78
C TYR A 53 -20.69 -8.42 0.91
N ASP A 54 -21.23 -9.25 0.04
CA ASP A 54 -22.59 -9.75 0.12
C ASP A 54 -22.74 -10.98 1.02
N ASN A 55 -21.63 -11.48 1.60
CA ASN A 55 -21.52 -12.76 2.32
C ASN A 55 -21.92 -13.97 1.46
N ASP A 56 -21.82 -13.85 0.15
CA ASP A 56 -21.97 -14.95 -0.79
C ASP A 56 -20.62 -15.65 -0.98
N PHE A 57 -20.21 -16.39 0.05
CA PHE A 57 -18.91 -17.05 0.11
C PHE A 57 -18.75 -18.14 -0.95
N GLU A 58 -19.84 -18.76 -1.39
CA GLU A 58 -19.79 -19.77 -2.45
C GLU A 58 -19.36 -19.14 -3.78
N ASN A 59 -20.05 -18.10 -4.22
CA ASN A 59 -19.71 -17.41 -5.44
C ASN A 59 -18.37 -16.67 -5.33
N CYS A 60 -18.04 -16.08 -4.18
CA CYS A 60 -16.73 -15.48 -3.96
C CYS A 60 -15.60 -16.50 -4.21
N ALA A 61 -15.68 -17.69 -3.64
CA ALA A 61 -14.70 -18.75 -3.85
C ALA A 61 -14.59 -19.16 -5.32
N ILE A 62 -15.73 -19.31 -6.02
CA ILE A 62 -15.75 -19.64 -7.46
C ILE A 62 -15.01 -18.58 -8.29
N TRP A 63 -15.23 -17.31 -8.01
CA TRP A 63 -14.58 -16.21 -8.73
C TRP A 63 -13.09 -16.08 -8.39
N CYS A 64 -12.69 -16.28 -7.14
CA CYS A 64 -11.28 -16.34 -6.77
C CYS A 64 -10.54 -17.50 -7.45
N ASP A 65 -11.19 -18.68 -7.52
CA ASP A 65 -10.62 -19.89 -8.14
C ASP A 65 -10.21 -19.68 -9.60
N LYS A 66 -10.96 -18.85 -10.35
CA LYS A 66 -10.63 -18.46 -11.73
C LYS A 66 -9.25 -17.81 -11.86
N LEU A 67 -8.79 -17.07 -10.85
CA LEU A 67 -7.46 -16.43 -10.85
C LEU A 67 -6.38 -17.31 -10.22
N ILE A 68 -6.78 -18.24 -9.34
CA ILE A 68 -5.84 -19.10 -8.60
C ILE A 68 -5.45 -20.33 -9.40
N ASN A 69 -6.43 -20.96 -10.08
CA ASN A 69 -6.26 -22.26 -10.73
C ASN A 69 -6.40 -22.24 -12.25
N SER A 70 -6.59 -21.06 -12.86
CA SER A 70 -6.70 -20.92 -14.30
C SER A 70 -5.85 -19.75 -14.81
N THR A 71 -5.34 -19.85 -16.03
CA THR A 71 -4.66 -18.76 -16.75
C THR A 71 -5.56 -18.07 -17.78
N GLU A 72 -6.84 -18.41 -17.80
CA GLU A 72 -7.79 -17.85 -18.75
C GLU A 72 -8.06 -16.37 -18.52
N TYR A 73 -8.01 -15.95 -17.25
CA TYR A 73 -8.27 -14.57 -16.83
C TYR A 73 -6.98 -13.77 -16.52
N GLY A 74 -5.81 -14.36 -16.80
CA GLY A 74 -4.50 -13.78 -16.58
C GLY A 74 -3.58 -14.70 -15.79
N THR A 75 -2.36 -14.25 -15.54
CA THR A 75 -1.37 -14.98 -14.74
C THR A 75 -0.88 -14.07 -13.62
N TYR A 76 -1.04 -14.52 -12.39
CA TYR A 76 -0.71 -13.75 -11.19
C TYR A 76 0.17 -14.56 -10.24
N ALA A 77 1.02 -13.87 -9.50
CA ALA A 77 1.89 -14.46 -8.48
C ALA A 77 2.21 -13.41 -7.40
N LEU A 78 2.55 -13.86 -6.19
CA LEU A 78 3.01 -12.96 -5.14
C LEU A 78 4.40 -12.40 -5.44
N GLU A 79 4.61 -11.12 -5.16
CA GLU A 79 5.94 -10.52 -5.13
C GLU A 79 6.71 -11.04 -3.92
N GLN A 80 7.95 -11.47 -4.14
CA GLN A 80 8.78 -12.06 -3.08
C GLN A 80 9.36 -11.02 -2.12
N ASP A 81 9.54 -9.79 -2.59
CA ASP A 81 10.04 -8.68 -1.79
C ASP A 81 8.88 -7.74 -1.42
N TYR A 82 8.39 -7.89 -0.19
CA TYR A 82 7.27 -7.09 0.31
C TYR A 82 7.58 -5.59 0.35
N LYS A 83 8.82 -5.19 0.63
CA LYS A 83 9.20 -3.77 0.58
C LYS A 83 9.15 -3.25 -0.83
N LYS A 84 9.73 -3.97 -1.77
CA LYS A 84 9.70 -3.63 -3.19
C LYS A 84 8.27 -3.51 -3.70
N LEU A 85 7.38 -4.43 -3.32
CA LEU A 85 5.97 -4.42 -3.71
C LEU A 85 5.32 -3.05 -3.49
N PHE A 86 5.57 -2.40 -2.36
CA PHE A 86 4.94 -1.13 -2.02
C PHE A 86 5.78 0.11 -2.36
N HIS A 87 7.11 -0.02 -2.47
CA HIS A 87 7.98 1.13 -2.69
C HIS A 87 8.39 1.32 -4.16
N ASP A 88 8.35 0.27 -4.98
CA ASP A 88 8.70 0.34 -6.39
C ASP A 88 7.46 0.53 -7.28
N GLN A 89 7.51 1.54 -8.16
CA GLN A 89 6.42 1.79 -9.12
C GLN A 89 6.22 0.62 -10.08
N SER A 90 7.28 -0.09 -10.47
CA SER A 90 7.18 -1.20 -11.41
C SER A 90 6.30 -2.35 -10.88
N CYS A 91 6.23 -2.52 -9.56
CA CYS A 91 5.38 -3.53 -8.93
C CYS A 91 3.88 -3.24 -9.08
N CYS A 92 3.50 -1.98 -9.35
CA CYS A 92 2.11 -1.63 -9.68
C CYS A 92 1.64 -2.27 -10.99
N TYR A 93 2.58 -2.73 -11.81
CA TYR A 93 2.33 -3.43 -13.08
C TYR A 93 2.94 -4.84 -13.09
N GLY A 94 3.41 -5.29 -11.94
CA GLY A 94 3.99 -6.62 -11.74
C GLY A 94 2.94 -7.73 -11.59
N PRO A 95 3.41 -8.96 -11.40
CA PRO A 95 2.53 -10.15 -11.39
C PRO A 95 1.56 -10.19 -10.21
N GLU A 96 1.81 -9.45 -9.12
CA GLU A 96 0.89 -9.39 -8.00
C GLU A 96 -0.23 -8.36 -8.19
N SER A 97 -0.01 -7.36 -9.03
CA SER A 97 -0.97 -6.27 -9.23
C SER A 97 -2.13 -6.70 -10.12
N ILE A 98 -3.36 -6.53 -9.66
CA ILE A 98 -4.59 -6.83 -10.41
C ILE A 98 -5.32 -5.55 -10.82
N MET A 99 -5.38 -4.58 -9.93
CA MET A 99 -6.02 -3.29 -10.18
C MET A 99 -5.22 -2.18 -9.51
N THR A 100 -4.94 -1.12 -10.27
CA THR A 100 -4.22 0.06 -9.80
C THR A 100 -5.06 1.32 -9.91
N ILE A 101 -4.78 2.27 -9.03
CA ILE A 101 -5.20 3.66 -9.15
C ILE A 101 -4.00 4.45 -9.64
N GLU A 102 -4.11 4.97 -10.86
CA GLU A 102 -3.01 5.65 -11.53
C GLU A 102 -2.92 7.12 -11.11
N PHE A 103 -1.70 7.54 -10.81
CA PHE A 103 -1.34 8.93 -10.61
C PHE A 103 -0.25 9.32 -11.60
N ALA A 104 -0.30 10.53 -12.12
CA ALA A 104 0.68 11.03 -13.07
C ALA A 104 0.97 12.51 -12.84
N THR A 105 2.21 12.90 -13.08
CA THR A 105 2.58 14.29 -13.28
C THR A 105 2.28 14.66 -14.73
N LEU A 106 1.11 15.22 -15.01
CA LEU A 106 0.79 15.75 -16.31
C LEU A 106 1.48 17.11 -16.47
N GLY A 107 2.72 17.10 -16.95
CA GLY A 107 3.41 18.31 -17.37
C GLY A 107 2.65 18.94 -18.54
N GLY A 108 2.03 20.08 -18.34
CA GLY A 108 1.68 21.00 -19.41
C GLY A 108 0.23 21.14 -19.86
N ILE A 109 -0.72 20.41 -19.28
CA ILE A 109 -2.15 20.67 -19.54
C ILE A 109 -2.86 20.93 -18.21
N ASP A 110 -3.15 22.19 -17.96
CA ASP A 110 -4.08 22.73 -16.95
C ASP A 110 -3.96 22.19 -15.51
N ASN A 111 -2.78 22.14 -14.92
CA ASN A 111 -2.57 21.89 -13.47
C ASN A 111 -3.39 20.71 -12.88
N ILE A 112 -3.86 19.78 -13.69
CA ILE A 112 -4.48 18.55 -13.21
C ILE A 112 -3.37 17.57 -12.88
N VAL A 113 -2.66 17.87 -11.79
CA VAL A 113 -1.78 16.90 -11.14
C VAL A 113 -2.70 15.94 -10.41
N ARG A 114 -2.95 14.79 -10.98
CA ARG A 114 -3.51 13.67 -10.23
C ARG A 114 -2.41 13.06 -9.39
N SER A 115 -1.89 13.83 -8.45
CA SER A 115 -0.96 13.36 -7.44
C SER A 115 -1.74 13.02 -6.17
N TRP A 116 -1.34 11.97 -5.50
CA TRP A 116 -1.84 11.66 -4.18
C TRP A 116 -1.26 12.68 -3.18
N ASN A 117 -2.05 13.64 -2.82
CA ASN A 117 -1.60 14.79 -2.02
C ASN A 117 -1.41 14.48 -0.52
N ASN A 118 -1.79 13.29 -0.06
CA ASN A 118 -1.74 12.95 1.37
C ASN A 118 -0.37 12.44 1.83
N PHE A 119 0.62 12.37 0.97
CA PHE A 119 1.97 11.91 1.33
C PHE A 119 2.54 12.65 2.55
N ASN A 120 2.38 13.97 2.59
CA ASN A 120 2.84 14.80 3.71
C ASN A 120 2.14 14.53 5.04
N ALA A 121 0.97 13.87 5.02
CA ALA A 121 0.20 13.55 6.21
C ALA A 121 0.68 12.26 6.92
N PHE A 122 1.56 11.49 6.29
CA PHE A 122 1.94 10.15 6.76
C PHE A 122 3.40 10.01 7.13
N VAL A 123 4.29 10.75 6.46
CA VAL A 123 5.74 10.58 6.56
C VAL A 123 6.35 11.51 7.61
N PRO A 124 7.59 11.24 8.07
CA PRO A 124 8.33 12.17 8.92
C PRO A 124 8.37 13.58 8.33
N GLN A 125 8.17 14.60 9.18
CA GLN A 125 8.12 15.99 8.73
C GLN A 125 9.43 16.44 8.06
N SER A 126 10.57 15.88 8.49
CA SER A 126 11.88 16.13 7.92
C SER A 126 11.99 15.74 6.44
N ILE A 127 11.27 14.72 6.00
CA ILE A 127 11.24 14.26 4.59
C ILE A 127 9.99 14.72 3.84
N GLY A 128 8.92 15.07 4.52
CA GLY A 128 7.74 15.74 3.95
C GLY A 128 7.99 17.22 3.66
N ASN A 129 7.17 17.85 2.84
CA ASN A 129 7.26 19.28 2.55
C ASN A 129 6.37 20.07 3.51
N LYS A 130 6.84 20.38 4.71
CA LYS A 130 6.06 20.99 5.81
C LYS A 130 4.82 20.15 6.18
N GLY A 131 5.00 18.84 6.20
CA GLY A 131 3.91 17.91 6.42
C GLY A 131 3.31 18.12 7.81
N VAL A 132 1.99 18.13 7.82
CA VAL A 132 1.20 18.00 9.05
C VAL A 132 0.95 16.51 9.18
N THR A 133 1.65 15.82 10.07
CA THR A 133 1.41 14.40 10.31
C THR A 133 0.08 14.23 11.02
N THR A 134 -0.96 13.98 10.24
CA THR A 134 -2.33 13.82 10.74
C THR A 134 -2.70 12.37 11.03
N GLN A 135 -1.91 11.42 10.51
CA GLN A 135 -2.16 9.99 10.66
C GLN A 135 -0.85 9.29 11.03
N SER A 136 -0.83 8.74 12.23
CA SER A 136 0.31 7.98 12.75
C SER A 136 -0.12 6.55 13.03
N PRO A 137 0.73 5.55 12.75
CA PRO A 137 0.50 4.18 13.19
C PRO A 137 0.33 4.12 14.70
N THR A 138 -0.62 3.35 15.19
CA THR A 138 -0.81 3.15 16.62
C THR A 138 0.17 2.13 17.19
N GLN A 139 0.38 2.13 18.51
CA GLN A 139 1.20 1.13 19.18
C GLN A 139 0.60 -0.27 18.99
N GLU A 140 -0.72 -0.40 19.05
CA GLU A 140 -1.41 -1.67 18.84
C GLU A 140 -1.11 -2.26 17.45
N LEU A 141 -1.09 -1.42 16.41
CA LEU A 141 -0.69 -1.88 15.08
C LEU A 141 0.77 -2.37 15.07
N VAL A 142 1.68 -1.61 15.69
CA VAL A 142 3.10 -2.00 15.81
C VAL A 142 3.26 -3.33 16.55
N ASP A 143 2.48 -3.57 17.59
CA ASP A 143 2.52 -4.79 18.39
C ASP A 143 2.00 -6.03 17.65
N THR A 144 1.23 -5.85 16.56
CA THR A 144 0.83 -6.97 15.70
C THR A 144 1.99 -7.54 14.88
N TYR A 145 3.04 -6.76 14.65
CA TYR A 145 4.24 -7.25 13.96
C TYR A 145 5.11 -8.07 14.92
N ARG A 146 4.91 -9.37 14.90
CA ARG A 146 5.65 -10.35 15.71
C ARG A 146 7.10 -10.47 15.24
N LYS A 147 7.96 -11.06 16.06
CA LYS A 147 9.28 -11.52 15.63
C LYS A 147 9.16 -12.64 14.60
N LEU A 148 10.24 -12.91 13.87
CA LEU A 148 10.25 -13.95 12.83
C LEU A 148 9.98 -15.36 13.40
N ASP A 149 10.20 -15.57 14.69
CA ASP A 149 9.88 -16.82 15.40
C ASP A 149 8.43 -16.87 15.94
N GLY A 150 7.62 -15.85 15.65
CA GLY A 150 6.24 -15.71 16.10
C GLY A 150 6.07 -15.16 17.53
N SER A 151 7.16 -14.95 18.28
CA SER A 151 7.09 -14.38 19.64
C SER A 151 6.74 -12.89 19.62
N VAL A 152 6.28 -12.38 20.75
CA VAL A 152 6.01 -10.95 20.92
C VAL A 152 7.33 -10.18 20.89
N ALA A 153 7.37 -9.09 20.16
CA ALA A 153 8.51 -8.19 20.12
C ALA A 153 8.41 -7.17 21.25
N ASP A 154 9.53 -6.87 21.89
CA ASP A 154 9.63 -5.75 22.83
C ASP A 154 9.61 -4.41 22.05
N ASP A 155 9.28 -3.32 22.73
CA ASP A 155 9.16 -1.98 22.12
C ASP A 155 10.44 -1.46 21.45
N THR A 156 11.59 -2.06 21.76
CA THR A 156 12.90 -1.70 21.19
C THR A 156 13.45 -2.71 20.19
N ASP A 157 12.78 -3.87 20.03
CA ASP A 157 13.21 -4.95 19.12
C ASP A 157 12.75 -4.72 17.67
N TYR A 158 12.92 -3.53 17.14
CA TYR A 158 12.41 -3.17 15.82
C TYR A 158 12.97 -4.05 14.69
N GLU A 159 14.27 -4.31 14.69
CA GLU A 159 14.96 -5.09 13.65
C GLU A 159 14.65 -6.59 13.64
N LYS A 160 14.09 -7.10 14.73
CA LYS A 160 13.75 -8.52 14.87
C LYS A 160 12.31 -8.84 14.47
N ARG A 161 11.51 -7.82 14.18
CA ARG A 161 10.12 -7.98 13.78
C ARG A 161 10.01 -8.55 12.36
N ASP A 162 8.81 -9.00 12.02
CA ASP A 162 8.43 -9.35 10.66
C ASP A 162 8.88 -8.26 9.68
N LYS A 163 9.47 -8.64 8.56
CA LYS A 163 10.02 -7.72 7.55
C LYS A 163 9.01 -6.74 6.97
N ARG A 164 7.71 -7.05 7.07
CA ARG A 164 6.64 -6.12 6.70
C ARG A 164 6.64 -4.87 7.58
N PHE A 165 7.14 -4.97 8.81
CA PHE A 165 7.24 -3.82 9.71
C PHE A 165 8.10 -2.71 9.13
N GLU A 166 9.35 -2.98 8.79
CA GLU A 166 10.26 -1.97 8.25
C GLU A 166 9.87 -1.42 6.88
N ALA A 167 9.05 -2.17 6.12
CA ALA A 167 8.49 -1.73 4.86
C ALA A 167 7.29 -0.80 5.01
N THR A 168 6.66 -0.76 6.18
CA THR A 168 5.40 -0.03 6.40
C THR A 168 5.47 1.04 7.46
N ILE A 169 6.39 0.93 8.41
CA ILE A 169 6.48 1.78 9.61
C ILE A 169 7.87 2.42 9.71
N ALA A 170 7.93 3.74 9.80
CA ALA A 170 9.13 4.43 10.28
C ALA A 170 9.07 4.55 11.80
N TYR A 171 10.18 4.26 12.43
CA TYR A 171 10.33 4.20 13.88
C TYR A 171 11.61 4.93 14.32
N ASN A 172 11.79 5.09 15.62
CA ASN A 172 12.97 5.76 16.16
C ASN A 172 14.27 5.09 15.74
N ASN A 173 15.20 5.85 15.21
CA ASN A 173 16.50 5.44 14.67
C ASN A 173 16.45 4.65 13.34
N CYS A 174 15.29 4.47 12.71
CA CYS A 174 15.28 3.90 11.36
C CYS A 174 15.85 4.88 10.33
N THR A 175 16.28 4.34 9.20
CA THR A 175 16.79 5.14 8.06
C THR A 175 15.78 5.11 6.93
N VAL A 176 15.48 6.28 6.35
CA VAL A 176 14.58 6.44 5.21
C VAL A 176 15.26 7.19 4.08
N ASP A 177 14.87 6.89 2.84
CA ASP A 177 15.36 7.59 1.66
C ASP A 177 14.78 9.01 1.58
N ILE A 178 15.55 9.95 1.06
CA ILE A 178 15.15 11.35 0.88
C ILE A 178 14.83 11.59 -0.60
N PRO A 179 13.69 12.28 -0.90
CA PRO A 179 13.38 12.68 -2.27
C PRO A 179 14.48 13.55 -2.89
N GLU A 180 14.87 13.26 -4.12
CA GLU A 180 15.85 14.08 -4.86
C GLU A 180 15.36 15.51 -5.07
N ALA A 181 14.05 15.68 -5.32
CA ALA A 181 13.41 16.98 -5.51
C ALA A 181 13.35 17.82 -4.24
N LYS A 182 13.69 17.25 -3.07
CA LYS A 182 13.66 17.97 -1.82
C LYS A 182 14.97 18.71 -1.57
N THR A 183 14.89 20.04 -1.53
CA THR A 183 15.90 20.85 -0.87
C THR A 183 15.75 20.61 0.62
N LEU A 184 16.63 19.83 1.21
CA LEU A 184 16.70 19.67 2.64
C LEU A 184 17.13 21.00 3.26
N SER A 185 16.19 21.90 3.44
CA SER A 185 16.33 23.03 4.34
C SER A 185 16.16 22.52 5.78
N LEU A 186 16.90 21.52 6.13
CA LEU A 186 17.11 21.13 7.51
C LEU A 186 18.03 22.18 8.08
N ALA A 187 17.62 22.83 9.16
CA ALA A 187 18.31 23.99 9.70
C ALA A 187 19.80 23.69 9.93
N GLY A 188 20.65 24.17 9.04
CA GLY A 188 22.10 24.03 9.10
C GLY A 188 22.78 23.20 8.03
N SER A 189 22.06 22.44 7.20
CA SER A 189 22.63 21.77 6.04
C SER A 189 21.86 22.15 4.79
N GLU A 190 22.44 23.01 3.98
CA GLU A 190 22.00 23.26 2.61
C GLU A 190 22.50 22.09 1.76
N GLY A 191 21.64 21.09 1.54
CA GLY A 191 21.91 19.95 0.66
C GLY A 191 20.71 19.67 -0.23
N THR A 192 20.89 19.75 -1.53
CA THR A 192 20.00 19.15 -2.51
C THR A 192 20.57 17.80 -2.89
N GLY A 193 19.77 16.75 -2.89
CA GLY A 193 20.19 15.49 -3.47
C GLY A 193 19.66 14.26 -2.77
N LYS A 194 19.72 13.16 -3.51
CA LYS A 194 19.35 11.82 -3.07
C LYS A 194 20.24 11.39 -1.90
N GLY A 195 19.66 10.91 -0.84
CA GLY A 195 20.39 10.47 0.34
C GLY A 195 19.48 9.71 1.30
N THR A 196 20.00 9.45 2.48
CA THR A 196 19.27 8.82 3.56
C THR A 196 19.18 9.74 4.77
N TYR A 197 18.10 9.61 5.53
CA TYR A 197 17.84 10.36 6.74
C TYR A 197 17.53 9.41 7.88
N GLN A 198 18.15 9.63 9.05
CA GLN A 198 17.86 8.90 10.25
C GLN A 198 16.71 9.58 11.02
N VAL A 199 15.63 8.85 11.24
CA VAL A 199 14.42 9.34 11.91
C VAL A 199 14.57 9.31 13.42
N PHE A 200 14.27 10.41 14.10
CA PHE A 200 14.28 10.48 15.56
C PHE A 200 12.88 10.87 16.07
N THR A 201 12.21 9.91 16.68
CA THR A 201 10.82 10.10 17.14
C THR A 201 10.69 10.21 18.66
N LYS A 202 11.77 10.00 19.44
CA LYS A 202 11.77 10.09 20.90
C LYS A 202 12.43 11.37 21.36
N ALA A 203 11.76 12.12 22.23
CA ALA A 203 12.27 13.38 22.79
C ALA A 203 13.56 13.21 23.61
N SER A 204 13.79 12.04 24.20
CA SER A 204 15.03 11.72 24.93
C SER A 204 16.28 11.74 24.05
N ASP A 205 16.12 11.55 22.76
CA ASP A 205 17.23 11.50 21.81
C ASP A 205 17.58 12.93 21.30
N GLU A 206 16.74 13.92 21.57
CA GLU A 206 17.00 15.33 21.25
C GLU A 206 18.25 15.90 21.95
N SER A 207 18.66 15.31 23.09
CA SER A 207 19.83 15.76 23.84
C SER A 207 21.16 15.34 23.21
N GLN A 208 21.14 14.38 22.28
CA GLN A 208 22.34 13.84 21.64
C GLN A 208 22.78 14.62 20.41
N THR A 209 21.96 15.54 19.92
CA THR A 209 22.27 16.28 18.72
C THR A 209 22.17 17.77 18.98
N SER A 210 23.28 18.48 18.81
CA SER A 210 23.31 19.92 18.60
C SER A 210 22.55 20.33 17.33
N ASP A 211 22.03 19.36 16.60
CA ASP A 211 21.40 19.51 15.31
C ASP A 211 19.89 19.74 15.47
N LYS A 212 19.45 20.92 15.08
CA LYS A 212 18.05 21.34 15.12
C LYS A 212 17.13 20.48 14.22
N GLN A 213 17.70 19.62 13.38
CA GLN A 213 16.99 18.77 12.42
C GLN A 213 16.12 17.70 13.11
N HIS A 214 16.61 17.14 14.21
CA HIS A 214 15.96 16.06 14.92
C HIS A 214 14.70 16.46 15.68
N ARG A 215 14.48 17.76 15.84
CA ARG A 215 13.30 18.31 16.53
C ARG A 215 12.01 18.19 15.73
N PHE A 216 12.11 17.98 14.42
CA PHE A 216 10.92 17.98 13.55
C PHE A 216 10.15 16.67 13.56
N ASP A 217 10.78 15.55 13.89
CA ASP A 217 10.13 14.25 13.86
C ASP A 217 9.81 13.67 15.24
N SER A 218 10.31 14.30 16.31
CA SER A 218 10.10 13.79 17.67
C SER A 218 8.71 14.12 18.21
N TYR A 219 8.15 13.19 18.96
CA TYR A 219 6.92 13.38 19.73
C TYR A 219 7.16 14.44 20.82
N ASN A 220 6.57 15.60 20.66
CA ASN A 220 6.66 16.67 21.67
C ASN A 220 5.35 17.46 21.88
N GLY A 221 4.23 16.90 21.45
CA GLY A 221 2.91 17.50 21.64
C GLY A 221 2.56 18.67 20.73
N THR A 222 3.35 18.96 19.70
CA THR A 222 2.97 19.96 18.67
C THR A 222 2.13 19.32 17.57
N GLN A 223 1.26 20.13 16.92
CA GLN A 223 0.21 19.65 16.02
C GLN A 223 0.70 18.94 14.74
N ASP A 224 1.96 19.08 14.39
CA ASP A 224 2.46 18.66 13.07
C ASP A 224 3.36 17.42 13.13
N ARG A 225 3.36 16.70 14.27
CA ARG A 225 4.26 15.58 14.53
C ARG A 225 3.51 14.32 14.93
N THR A 226 4.20 13.18 14.84
CA THR A 226 3.62 11.91 15.27
C THR A 226 3.11 11.97 16.71
N ALA A 227 1.91 11.46 16.92
CA ALA A 227 1.33 11.31 18.27
C ALA A 227 1.79 10.02 18.98
N THR A 228 2.39 9.08 18.25
CA THR A 228 2.71 7.72 18.72
C THR A 228 4.20 7.40 18.69
N GLY A 229 5.02 8.22 18.05
CA GLY A 229 6.43 7.93 17.80
C GLY A 229 6.67 7.10 16.52
N TYR A 230 5.64 6.90 15.71
CA TYR A 230 5.72 6.16 14.45
C TYR A 230 5.19 6.99 13.29
N TYR A 231 5.69 6.68 12.08
CA TYR A 231 5.21 7.24 10.82
C TYR A 231 4.94 6.14 9.82
N THR A 232 4.11 6.40 8.82
CA THR A 232 3.82 5.45 7.75
C THR A 232 4.82 5.58 6.63
N LEU A 233 5.39 4.44 6.19
CA LEU A 233 6.25 4.34 5.00
C LEU A 233 5.59 3.57 3.86
N LYS A 234 4.49 2.88 4.10
CA LYS A 234 3.81 2.09 3.06
C LYS A 234 3.49 3.00 1.85
N ASN A 235 3.85 2.54 0.66
CA ASN A 235 3.75 3.28 -0.60
C ASN A 235 4.69 4.50 -0.73
N TYR A 236 5.65 4.66 0.17
CA TYR A 236 6.66 5.68 0.03
C TYR A 236 7.67 5.30 -1.07
N ASN A 237 7.89 6.19 -2.01
CA ASN A 237 8.97 6.09 -2.98
C ASN A 237 9.61 7.48 -3.13
N ALA A 238 10.86 7.61 -2.69
CA ALA A 238 11.57 8.89 -2.69
C ALA A 238 11.76 9.46 -4.11
N ASP A 239 11.90 8.62 -5.12
CA ASP A 239 12.11 9.02 -6.52
C ASP A 239 10.80 9.50 -7.18
N MET A 240 9.65 9.24 -6.55
CA MET A 240 8.32 9.56 -7.07
C MET A 240 7.66 10.74 -6.35
N VAL A 241 8.44 11.58 -5.68
CA VAL A 241 7.97 12.77 -4.97
C VAL A 241 8.40 14.03 -5.72
N ASP A 242 7.45 14.93 -6.03
CA ASP A 242 7.74 16.19 -6.68
C ASP A 242 8.29 17.26 -5.71
N SER A 243 8.72 18.40 -6.24
CA SER A 243 9.25 19.51 -5.45
C SER A 243 8.24 20.13 -4.46
N LYS A 244 6.95 19.82 -4.61
CA LYS A 244 5.88 20.27 -3.70
C LYS A 244 5.57 19.24 -2.61
N GLY A 245 6.22 18.06 -2.65
CA GLY A 245 5.98 16.97 -1.71
C GLY A 245 4.77 16.11 -2.06
N ASN A 246 4.27 16.15 -3.29
CA ASN A 246 3.23 15.25 -3.76
C ASN A 246 3.86 13.99 -4.33
N THR A 247 3.25 12.84 -4.11
CA THR A 247 3.65 11.60 -4.76
C THR A 247 2.75 11.31 -5.97
N TYR A 248 3.36 10.79 -7.03
CA TYR A 248 2.67 10.28 -8.22
C TYR A 248 2.82 8.78 -8.38
N LYS A 249 3.30 8.10 -7.34
CA LYS A 249 3.33 6.64 -7.32
C LYS A 249 1.92 6.08 -7.35
N SER A 250 1.65 5.16 -8.27
CA SER A 250 0.37 4.45 -8.38
C SER A 250 0.12 3.57 -7.15
N LEU A 251 -1.15 3.34 -6.84
CA LEU A 251 -1.57 2.51 -5.71
C LEU A 251 -2.21 1.22 -6.23
N MET A 252 -1.79 0.09 -5.70
CA MET A 252 -2.47 -1.17 -5.94
C MET A 252 -3.75 -1.23 -5.09
N GLU A 253 -4.89 -1.25 -5.76
CA GLU A 253 -6.21 -1.34 -5.11
C GLU A 253 -6.62 -2.79 -4.87
N ILE A 254 -6.30 -3.69 -5.81
CA ILE A 254 -6.50 -5.13 -5.67
C ILE A 254 -5.20 -5.84 -6.06
N ARG A 255 -4.75 -6.72 -5.19
CA ARG A 255 -3.55 -7.55 -5.38
C ARG A 255 -3.92 -9.04 -5.40
N TYR A 256 -3.04 -9.86 -5.94
CA TYR A 256 -3.23 -11.31 -5.89
C TYR A 256 -3.32 -11.86 -4.46
N ALA A 257 -2.60 -11.25 -3.51
CA ALA A 257 -2.75 -11.56 -2.09
C ALA A 257 -4.18 -11.37 -1.59
N ASP A 258 -4.90 -10.34 -2.06
CA ASP A 258 -6.31 -10.11 -1.68
C ASP A 258 -7.20 -11.25 -2.20
N VAL A 259 -6.94 -11.73 -3.42
CA VAL A 259 -7.68 -12.88 -4.00
C VAL A 259 -7.46 -14.15 -3.19
N LEU A 260 -6.20 -14.42 -2.80
CA LEU A 260 -5.87 -15.59 -1.96
C LEU A 260 -6.57 -15.51 -0.60
N LEU A 261 -6.57 -14.34 0.05
CA LEU A 261 -7.24 -14.13 1.34
C LEU A 261 -8.77 -14.21 1.23
N MET A 262 -9.38 -13.63 0.19
CA MET A 262 -10.82 -13.76 -0.06
C MET A 262 -11.22 -15.22 -0.28
N TYR A 263 -10.39 -15.98 -1.00
CA TYR A 263 -10.61 -17.43 -1.18
C TYR A 263 -10.53 -18.17 0.13
N ALA A 264 -9.49 -17.94 0.94
CA ALA A 264 -9.31 -18.58 2.24
C ALA A 264 -10.48 -18.28 3.18
N GLU A 265 -10.89 -17.01 3.29
CA GLU A 265 -12.04 -16.60 4.09
C GLU A 265 -13.31 -17.32 3.63
N SER A 266 -13.58 -17.30 2.31
CA SER A 266 -14.76 -17.94 1.74
C SER A 266 -14.79 -19.45 1.97
N MET A 267 -13.66 -20.13 1.90
CA MET A 267 -13.59 -21.58 2.18
C MET A 267 -13.75 -21.88 3.67
N ASN A 268 -13.23 -21.01 4.55
CA ASN A 268 -13.40 -21.13 5.99
C ASN A 268 -14.88 -20.97 6.41
N GLU A 269 -15.56 -19.92 5.91
CA GLU A 269 -16.95 -19.65 6.22
C GLU A 269 -17.89 -20.78 5.76
N GLN A 270 -17.54 -21.47 4.68
CA GLN A 270 -18.23 -22.66 4.19
C GLN A 270 -17.85 -23.95 4.94
N SER A 271 -16.95 -23.90 5.92
CA SER A 271 -16.37 -25.08 6.59
C SER A 271 -15.68 -26.05 5.60
N LYS A 272 -15.11 -25.53 4.52
CA LYS A 272 -14.42 -26.28 3.47
C LYS A 272 -12.88 -26.05 3.48
N MET A 273 -12.35 -25.39 4.50
CA MET A 273 -10.91 -25.19 4.65
C MET A 273 -10.17 -26.53 4.78
N THR A 274 -9.12 -26.71 4.01
CA THR A 274 -8.22 -27.87 4.06
C THR A 274 -6.77 -27.41 4.25
N SER A 275 -5.86 -28.33 4.60
CA SER A 275 -4.44 -28.02 4.69
C SER A 275 -3.89 -27.48 3.38
N ASP A 276 -4.29 -28.09 2.24
CA ASP A 276 -3.82 -27.66 0.92
C ASP A 276 -4.28 -26.25 0.56
N ILE A 277 -5.49 -25.87 0.95
CA ILE A 277 -6.00 -24.50 0.75
C ILE A 277 -5.23 -23.54 1.65
N TRP A 278 -5.04 -23.91 2.92
CA TRP A 278 -4.28 -23.11 3.87
C TRP A 278 -2.86 -22.83 3.34
N ASP A 279 -2.11 -23.88 2.99
CA ASP A 279 -0.72 -23.76 2.53
C ASP A 279 -0.60 -22.95 1.21
N LYS A 280 -1.67 -22.91 0.41
CA LYS A 280 -1.71 -22.16 -0.84
C LYS A 280 -2.05 -20.68 -0.66
N THR A 281 -2.80 -20.34 0.40
CA THR A 281 -3.45 -19.02 0.53
C THR A 281 -2.96 -18.19 1.71
N ILE A 282 -2.40 -18.81 2.73
CA ILE A 282 -1.90 -18.20 3.97
C ILE A 282 -0.40 -18.47 4.10
#